data_42dd8a3f65480d9e31983b2d39c8d0aa
#
_entry.id   42dd8a3f65480d9e31983b2d39c8d0aa
#
_cell.length_a   1.000
_cell.length_b   1.000
_cell.length_c   1.000
_cell.angle_alpha   90.00
_cell.angle_beta   90.00
_cell.angle_gamma   90.00
#
_symmetry.space_group_name_H-M   'P 1'
#
loop_
_entity.id
_entity.type
_entity.pdbx_description
1 polymer ?
#
loop_
_entity_poly.entity_id
_entity_poly.type
_entity_poly.pdbx_seq_one_letter_code
_entity_poly.pdbx_strand_id
1 'polypeptide(L)'
;VAEVISMPDTAAAFARPYVVSWNLTYRCNLACEHCYLDAGPNKVKLPAFSDRSELSTEQCYRVIDEIAAFAPECVTILTGGEPLLRRDILEIIRYGVAKGLWVVVGTNGVKITETLAQLLQTESVRGLALSLDALDAERHDSFRRVKGAWENTVEGAKILTRVGLPFIVQTTVGAHNRHELAALAAFAHDELGAKVWNLYFLVPSGRGSYVSDLSPAEYDQVLGELAGIQRQWASRMLVNAKCAPHFVRTLLSEESPAPFPKSFTGGAGGCPAGTHYLGIRPNGDVTPCPYLPLFAGNLGDAGLREIWDTSDLFTRIRQRDHLGGRCAPCELKSLCGGCRARAYGMTGDVMAEDPLCTHQPGTLQSAVDTLKPADVGAVEYGQPAAAALRWEPEAKERMQRIPAFVRGMVTRAVESWCEKNGVAVVTATALEEIRAQMPTPKVFGTRDSR
;
A
#
# COMPACT_ATOMS: atom_id res chain seq x y z
N VAL A 1 -40.66 -0.79 -6.19
CA VAL A 1 -40.06 0.52 -5.99
C VAL A 1 -38.64 0.20 -5.53
N ALA A 2 -37.67 0.24 -6.46
CA ALA A 2 -36.27 0.07 -6.13
C ALA A 2 -35.82 1.33 -5.36
N GLU A 3 -35.40 1.16 -4.12
CA GLU A 3 -34.69 2.22 -3.41
C GLU A 3 -33.41 2.53 -4.18
N VAL A 4 -33.35 3.73 -4.72
CA VAL A 4 -32.12 4.30 -5.28
C VAL A 4 -31.14 4.38 -4.11
N ILE A 5 -30.13 3.52 -4.10
CA ILE A 5 -29.02 3.60 -3.17
C ILE A 5 -28.31 4.91 -3.47
N SER A 6 -28.58 5.93 -2.67
CA SER A 6 -27.83 7.16 -2.71
C SER A 6 -26.38 6.85 -2.35
N MET A 7 -25.45 7.11 -3.27
CA MET A 7 -24.03 7.15 -2.95
C MET A 7 -23.83 8.01 -1.72
N PRO A 8 -23.01 7.61 -0.75
CA PRO A 8 -22.73 8.45 0.40
C PRO A 8 -22.23 9.81 -0.10
N ASP A 9 -22.60 10.88 0.62
CA ASP A 9 -22.15 12.24 0.34
C ASP A 9 -20.64 12.20 0.11
N THR A 10 -20.22 12.53 -1.12
CA THR A 10 -18.83 12.36 -1.56
C THR A 10 -17.82 13.12 -0.69
N ALA A 11 -18.27 14.15 0.02
CA ALA A 11 -17.44 14.91 0.96
C ALA A 11 -17.08 14.10 2.21
N ALA A 12 -18.00 13.28 2.75
CA ALA A 12 -17.73 12.44 3.93
C ALA A 12 -16.85 11.22 3.59
N ALA A 13 -16.93 10.71 2.35
CA ALA A 13 -16.18 9.53 1.91
C ALA A 13 -14.66 9.76 1.83
N PHE A 14 -14.20 11.01 1.71
CA PHE A 14 -12.78 11.35 1.56
C PHE A 14 -12.29 12.29 2.66
N ALA A 15 -12.84 12.16 3.86
CA ALA A 15 -12.56 13.06 4.97
C ALA A 15 -11.07 13.14 5.35
N ARG A 16 -10.31 12.06 5.15
CA ARG A 16 -8.87 11.99 5.48
C ARG A 16 -8.17 10.86 4.72
N PRO A 17 -6.84 10.93 4.52
CA PRO A 17 -6.08 9.84 3.93
C PRO A 17 -5.99 8.64 4.89
N TYR A 18 -5.95 7.43 4.34
CA TYR A 18 -5.66 6.19 5.08
C TYR A 18 -4.18 5.81 4.99
N VAL A 19 -3.50 6.31 3.98
CA VAL A 19 -2.07 6.08 3.78
C VAL A 19 -1.39 7.38 3.38
N VAL A 20 -0.33 7.72 4.08
CA VAL A 20 0.60 8.79 3.72
C VAL A 20 1.94 8.16 3.35
N SER A 21 2.37 8.32 2.09
CA SER A 21 3.70 7.90 1.65
C SER A 21 4.63 9.11 1.60
N TRP A 22 5.55 9.16 2.52
CA TRP A 22 6.44 10.29 2.66
C TRP A 22 7.87 9.96 2.22
N ASN A 23 8.29 10.56 1.12
CA ASN A 23 9.65 10.50 0.63
C ASN A 23 10.51 11.47 1.45
N LEU A 24 11.40 10.95 2.27
CA LEU A 24 12.22 11.75 3.19
C LEU A 24 13.48 12.33 2.54
N THR A 25 13.94 11.74 1.44
CA THR A 25 15.19 12.14 0.77
C THR A 25 15.20 11.73 -0.70
N TYR A 26 15.93 12.48 -1.54
CA TYR A 26 16.26 12.10 -2.91
C TYR A 26 17.52 11.24 -3.00
N ARG A 27 18.28 11.11 -1.92
CA ARG A 27 19.51 10.30 -1.89
C ARG A 27 19.14 8.82 -1.81
N CYS A 28 19.81 8.00 -2.62
CA CYS A 28 19.67 6.56 -2.62
C CYS A 28 21.03 5.90 -2.92
N ASN A 29 21.27 4.73 -2.33
CA ASN A 29 22.43 3.89 -2.67
C ASN A 29 22.21 3.05 -3.94
N LEU A 30 21.00 3.09 -4.52
CA LEU A 30 20.65 2.44 -5.77
C LEU A 30 20.30 3.47 -6.86
N ALA A 31 20.20 3.01 -8.12
CA ALA A 31 19.88 3.85 -9.27
C ALA A 31 18.81 3.19 -10.18
N CYS A 32 17.81 2.55 -9.60
CA CYS A 32 16.80 1.69 -10.23
C CYS A 32 16.21 2.28 -11.51
N GLU A 33 15.97 1.44 -12.52
CA GLU A 33 15.41 1.86 -13.81
C GLU A 33 14.03 2.46 -13.72
N HIS A 34 13.18 1.91 -12.84
CA HIS A 34 11.79 2.30 -12.63
C HIS A 34 11.57 3.37 -11.56
N CYS A 35 12.63 4.03 -11.05
CA CYS A 35 12.48 4.92 -9.91
C CYS A 35 11.59 6.13 -10.23
N TYR A 36 10.41 6.17 -9.63
CA TYR A 36 9.43 7.27 -9.80
C TYR A 36 9.92 8.61 -9.24
N LEU A 37 10.81 8.56 -8.24
CA LEU A 37 11.39 9.74 -7.63
C LEU A 37 12.66 10.21 -8.36
N ASP A 38 13.18 9.43 -9.31
CA ASP A 38 14.49 9.64 -9.95
C ASP A 38 15.63 9.79 -8.94
N ALA A 39 15.54 9.10 -7.81
CA ALA A 39 16.55 9.12 -6.75
C ALA A 39 17.85 8.40 -7.15
N GLY A 40 18.95 8.73 -6.47
CA GLY A 40 20.24 8.11 -6.73
C GLY A 40 21.37 8.60 -5.83
N PRO A 41 22.60 8.05 -5.98
CA PRO A 41 23.72 8.34 -5.07
C PRO A 41 24.12 9.83 -5.00
N ASN A 42 24.03 10.53 -6.13
CA ASN A 42 24.44 11.92 -6.26
C ASN A 42 23.26 12.90 -6.39
N LYS A 43 22.03 12.42 -6.18
CA LYS A 43 20.86 13.29 -6.29
C LYS A 43 20.67 14.07 -5.00
N VAL A 44 20.72 15.37 -5.12
CA VAL A 44 20.50 16.32 -4.02
C VAL A 44 19.21 17.09 -4.23
N LYS A 45 18.78 17.25 -5.49
CA LYS A 45 17.58 17.98 -5.89
C LYS A 45 17.04 17.40 -7.18
N LEU A 46 15.74 17.18 -7.25
CA LEU A 46 15.04 16.89 -8.50
C LEU A 46 14.30 18.13 -8.99
N PRO A 47 13.82 18.13 -10.25
CA PRO A 47 12.79 19.04 -10.68
C PRO A 47 11.60 18.86 -9.73
N ALA A 48 11.55 19.68 -8.72
CA ALA A 48 10.46 19.77 -7.78
C ALA A 48 9.53 20.87 -8.26
N PHE A 49 8.31 20.87 -7.81
CA PHE A 49 7.35 21.94 -8.11
C PHE A 49 7.72 23.23 -7.39
N SER A 50 8.60 23.13 -6.38
CA SER A 50 9.15 24.26 -5.64
C SER A 50 10.68 24.16 -5.56
N ASP A 51 11.36 25.31 -5.46
CA ASP A 51 12.82 25.41 -5.30
C ASP A 51 13.31 25.10 -3.87
N ARG A 52 12.47 24.48 -3.04
CA ARG A 52 12.78 24.17 -1.65
C ARG A 52 13.74 22.98 -1.53
N SER A 53 14.63 23.05 -0.57
CA SER A 53 15.50 21.92 -0.17
C SER A 53 14.73 20.82 0.54
N GLU A 54 15.37 19.67 0.76
CA GLU A 54 14.83 18.63 1.64
C GLU A 54 14.54 19.19 3.04
N LEU A 55 13.46 18.69 3.65
CA LEU A 55 13.03 19.11 4.98
C LEU A 55 14.11 18.78 6.03
N SER A 56 14.39 19.74 6.93
CA SER A 56 15.22 19.51 8.13
C SER A 56 14.48 18.59 9.12
N THR A 57 15.19 18.11 10.14
CA THR A 57 14.60 17.29 11.21
C THR A 57 13.42 17.99 11.88
N GLU A 58 13.56 19.28 12.20
CA GLU A 58 12.49 20.08 12.84
C GLU A 58 11.29 20.29 11.89
N GLN A 59 11.56 20.40 10.59
CA GLN A 59 10.48 20.46 9.60
C GLN A 59 9.78 19.10 9.49
N CYS A 60 10.51 17.99 9.56
CA CYS A 60 9.94 16.66 9.61
C CYS A 60 9.05 16.48 10.85
N TYR A 61 9.43 16.99 12.01
CA TYR A 61 8.58 16.97 13.21
C TYR A 61 7.26 17.71 13.01
N ARG A 62 7.30 18.89 12.36
CA ARG A 62 6.06 19.62 12.03
C ARG A 62 5.15 18.82 11.09
N VAL A 63 5.71 18.16 10.08
CA VAL A 63 4.93 17.28 9.19
C VAL A 63 4.30 16.10 9.96
N ILE A 64 5.03 15.51 10.92
CA ILE A 64 4.49 14.46 11.80
C ILE A 64 3.34 14.99 12.63
N ASP A 65 3.47 16.19 13.22
CA ASP A 65 2.40 16.82 13.99
C ASP A 65 1.13 17.07 13.15
N GLU A 66 1.31 17.52 11.90
CA GLU A 66 0.23 17.69 10.92
C GLU A 66 -0.49 16.37 10.60
N ILE A 67 0.29 15.31 10.33
CA ILE A 67 -0.28 13.98 10.05
C ILE A 67 -1.03 13.46 11.28
N ALA A 68 -0.44 13.56 12.48
CA ALA A 68 -1.03 13.07 13.71
C ALA A 68 -2.33 13.83 14.08
N ALA A 69 -2.38 15.14 13.83
CA ALA A 69 -3.57 15.94 14.07
C ALA A 69 -4.69 15.68 13.06
N PHE A 70 -4.36 15.42 11.81
CA PHE A 70 -5.33 15.27 10.73
C PHE A 70 -5.78 13.82 10.51
N ALA A 71 -4.85 12.88 10.48
CA ALA A 71 -5.09 11.49 10.13
C ALA A 71 -4.35 10.53 11.08
N PRO A 72 -4.67 10.51 12.39
CA PRO A 72 -3.93 9.75 13.40
C PRO A 72 -3.94 8.23 13.16
N GLU A 73 -4.93 7.72 12.44
CA GLU A 73 -5.08 6.29 12.13
C GLU A 73 -4.43 5.89 10.80
N CYS A 74 -3.85 6.84 10.06
CA CYS A 74 -3.24 6.52 8.77
C CYS A 74 -1.96 5.70 8.93
N VAL A 75 -1.67 4.88 7.92
CA VAL A 75 -0.37 4.26 7.78
C VAL A 75 0.60 5.29 7.23
N THR A 76 1.60 5.67 8.02
CA THR A 76 2.65 6.60 7.61
C THR A 76 3.86 5.81 7.12
N ILE A 77 4.07 5.79 5.80
CA ILE A 77 5.19 5.10 5.15
C ILE A 77 6.34 6.09 4.99
N LEU A 78 7.38 5.94 5.78
CA LEU A 78 8.63 6.67 5.64
C LEU A 78 9.48 5.99 4.57
N THR A 79 9.69 6.66 3.45
CA THR A 79 10.41 6.14 2.28
C THR A 79 11.22 7.26 1.62
N GLY A 80 11.47 7.17 0.32
CA GLY A 80 12.18 8.21 -0.43
C GLY A 80 13.06 7.60 -1.50
N GLY A 81 14.29 8.12 -1.66
CA GLY A 81 15.35 7.36 -2.29
C GLY A 81 15.65 6.13 -1.42
N GLU A 82 16.48 6.32 -0.40
CA GLU A 82 16.62 5.32 0.66
C GLU A 82 16.56 6.03 2.03
N PRO A 83 15.49 5.86 2.81
CA PRO A 83 15.30 6.58 4.05
C PRO A 83 16.37 6.24 5.11
N LEU A 84 16.90 5.01 5.10
CA LEU A 84 17.94 4.56 6.02
C LEU A 84 19.31 5.22 5.79
N LEU A 85 19.44 6.05 4.74
CA LEU A 85 20.62 6.91 4.53
C LEU A 85 20.51 8.26 5.23
N ARG A 86 19.34 8.66 5.72
CA ARG A 86 19.21 9.89 6.52
C ARG A 86 19.83 9.66 7.90
N ARG A 87 20.65 10.62 8.34
CA ARG A 87 21.33 10.52 9.65
C ARG A 87 20.36 10.60 10.83
N ASP A 88 19.28 11.33 10.64
CA ASP A 88 18.23 11.61 11.62
C ASP A 88 17.01 10.65 11.53
N ILE A 89 17.10 9.57 10.73
CA ILE A 89 15.95 8.68 10.47
C ILE A 89 15.36 8.10 11.76
N LEU A 90 16.21 7.66 12.71
CA LEU A 90 15.74 7.09 13.97
C LEU A 90 15.05 8.14 14.86
N GLU A 91 15.50 9.40 14.81
CA GLU A 91 14.86 10.49 15.54
C GLU A 91 13.48 10.80 14.95
N ILE A 92 13.36 10.85 13.63
CA ILE A 92 12.09 11.04 12.92
C ILE A 92 11.11 9.90 13.23
N ILE A 93 11.57 8.65 13.19
CA ILE A 93 10.77 7.46 13.53
C ILE A 93 10.28 7.56 14.98
N ARG A 94 11.18 7.80 15.92
CA ARG A 94 10.86 7.91 17.35
C ARG A 94 9.81 8.99 17.61
N TYR A 95 9.97 10.15 16.97
CA TYR A 95 9.02 11.25 17.11
C TYR A 95 7.64 10.86 16.56
N GLY A 96 7.58 10.24 15.36
CA GLY A 96 6.33 9.79 14.77
C GLY A 96 5.61 8.74 15.62
N VAL A 97 6.34 7.76 16.14
CA VAL A 97 5.78 6.74 17.05
C VAL A 97 5.30 7.36 18.35
N ALA A 98 6.04 8.32 18.93
CA ALA A 98 5.63 9.04 20.15
C ALA A 98 4.34 9.87 19.96
N LYS A 99 4.07 10.33 18.72
CA LYS A 99 2.80 11.00 18.34
C LYS A 99 1.66 10.00 18.03
N GLY A 100 1.91 8.70 18.17
CA GLY A 100 0.91 7.66 17.94
C GLY A 100 0.74 7.22 16.49
N LEU A 101 1.60 7.68 15.57
CA LEU A 101 1.54 7.30 14.17
C LEU A 101 1.92 5.83 13.93
N TRP A 102 1.34 5.25 12.92
CA TRP A 102 1.65 3.90 12.43
C TRP A 102 2.78 3.94 11.44
N VAL A 103 4.00 3.98 11.96
CA VAL A 103 5.21 4.13 11.17
C VAL A 103 5.63 2.80 10.54
N VAL A 104 5.73 2.81 9.21
CA VAL A 104 6.29 1.74 8.36
C VAL A 104 7.45 2.31 7.58
N VAL A 105 8.52 1.54 7.37
CA VAL A 105 9.68 1.99 6.60
C VAL A 105 9.73 1.27 5.25
N GLY A 106 9.66 2.04 4.15
CA GLY A 106 9.88 1.55 2.79
C GLY A 106 11.34 1.66 2.40
N THR A 107 12.02 0.54 2.21
CA THR A 107 13.48 0.48 1.98
C THR A 107 13.82 -0.51 0.87
N ASN A 108 14.95 -0.30 0.22
CA ASN A 108 15.50 -1.29 -0.72
C ASN A 108 16.12 -2.52 -0.02
N GLY A 109 16.27 -2.50 1.30
CA GLY A 109 16.76 -3.62 2.10
C GLY A 109 18.29 -3.75 2.20
N VAL A 110 19.04 -3.11 1.30
CA VAL A 110 20.52 -3.29 1.17
C VAL A 110 21.30 -2.86 2.42
N LYS A 111 20.74 -1.96 3.23
CA LYS A 111 21.40 -1.42 4.42
C LYS A 111 20.96 -2.05 5.73
N ILE A 112 20.13 -3.08 5.69
CA ILE A 112 19.64 -3.73 6.90
C ILE A 112 20.77 -4.57 7.51
N THR A 113 21.14 -4.22 8.73
CA THR A 113 22.01 -4.99 9.61
C THR A 113 21.23 -5.44 10.82
N GLU A 114 21.74 -6.43 11.55
CA GLU A 114 21.08 -6.92 12.77
C GLU A 114 20.91 -5.81 13.80
N THR A 115 21.95 -5.00 14.01
CA THR A 115 21.88 -3.83 14.90
C THR A 115 20.79 -2.85 14.48
N LEU A 116 20.70 -2.52 13.17
CA LEU A 116 19.68 -1.59 12.68
C LEU A 116 18.27 -2.18 12.83
N ALA A 117 18.09 -3.47 12.53
CA ALA A 117 16.79 -4.15 12.69
C ALA A 117 16.33 -4.15 14.18
N GLN A 118 17.24 -4.40 15.12
CA GLN A 118 16.96 -4.31 16.55
C GLN A 118 16.63 -2.88 16.99
N LEU A 119 17.32 -1.86 16.47
CA LEU A 119 16.99 -0.47 16.74
C LEU A 119 15.60 -0.11 16.22
N LEU A 120 15.26 -0.46 14.97
CA LEU A 120 13.94 -0.22 14.40
C LEU A 120 12.83 -0.94 15.19
N GLN A 121 13.08 -2.13 15.70
CA GLN A 121 12.16 -2.85 16.57
C GLN A 121 11.99 -2.13 17.92
N THR A 122 13.08 -1.68 18.53
CA THR A 122 13.07 -0.90 19.78
C THR A 122 12.27 0.40 19.63
N GLU A 123 12.42 1.08 18.50
CA GLU A 123 11.65 2.30 18.18
C GLU A 123 10.19 1.99 17.78
N SER A 124 9.75 0.75 17.91
CA SER A 124 8.36 0.33 17.65
C SER A 124 7.87 0.59 16.20
N VAL A 125 8.77 0.49 15.22
CA VAL A 125 8.40 0.45 13.81
C VAL A 125 7.46 -0.73 13.57
N ARG A 126 6.34 -0.49 12.90
CA ARG A 126 5.29 -1.51 12.69
C ARG A 126 5.67 -2.58 11.68
N GLY A 127 6.62 -2.28 10.82
CA GLY A 127 7.15 -3.20 9.82
C GLY A 127 7.93 -2.49 8.73
N LEU A 128 8.55 -3.26 7.87
CA LEU A 128 9.28 -2.76 6.71
C LEU A 128 8.63 -3.22 5.41
N ALA A 129 8.85 -2.46 4.34
CA ALA A 129 8.50 -2.85 2.99
C ALA A 129 9.80 -2.97 2.18
N LEU A 130 10.18 -4.20 1.83
CA LEU A 130 11.41 -4.52 1.10
C LEU A 130 11.16 -4.66 -0.38
N SER A 131 12.06 -4.15 -1.19
CA SER A 131 11.95 -4.21 -2.65
C SER A 131 12.72 -5.40 -3.22
N LEU A 132 12.02 -6.39 -3.79
CA LEU A 132 12.60 -7.56 -4.45
C LEU A 132 11.88 -7.83 -5.77
N ASP A 133 12.58 -7.67 -6.91
CA ASP A 133 11.92 -7.73 -8.23
C ASP A 133 12.21 -9.00 -9.02
N ALA A 134 13.21 -9.80 -8.67
CA ALA A 134 13.53 -11.04 -9.37
C ALA A 134 14.09 -12.09 -8.41
N LEU A 135 13.94 -13.38 -8.79
CA LEU A 135 14.63 -14.50 -8.13
C LEU A 135 16.10 -14.55 -8.53
N ASP A 136 16.38 -14.21 -9.79
CA ASP A 136 17.73 -14.17 -10.33
C ASP A 136 18.44 -12.87 -9.88
N ALA A 137 19.60 -13.04 -9.25
CA ALA A 137 20.38 -11.94 -8.70
C ALA A 137 20.85 -10.95 -9.77
N GLU A 138 21.31 -11.45 -10.94
CA GLU A 138 21.80 -10.58 -12.01
C GLU A 138 20.67 -9.73 -12.59
N ARG A 139 19.48 -10.31 -12.76
CA ARG A 139 18.29 -9.62 -13.25
C ARG A 139 17.83 -8.54 -12.25
N HIS A 140 17.78 -8.86 -10.96
CA HIS A 140 17.46 -7.89 -9.93
C HIS A 140 18.47 -6.74 -9.88
N ASP A 141 19.77 -7.08 -9.87
CA ASP A 141 20.85 -6.10 -9.79
C ASP A 141 20.89 -5.19 -11.02
N SER A 142 20.63 -5.75 -12.21
CA SER A 142 20.51 -4.99 -13.46
C SER A 142 19.36 -3.98 -13.37
N PHE A 143 18.18 -4.41 -12.93
CA PHE A 143 17.01 -3.54 -12.78
C PHE A 143 17.20 -2.48 -11.70
N ARG A 144 17.92 -2.81 -10.63
CA ARG A 144 18.31 -1.89 -9.55
C ARG A 144 19.59 -1.11 -9.84
N ARG A 145 20.33 -1.47 -10.90
CA ARG A 145 21.58 -0.87 -11.38
C ARG A 145 22.71 -0.85 -10.34
N VAL A 146 22.74 -1.82 -9.45
CA VAL A 146 23.80 -1.99 -8.44
C VAL A 146 24.04 -3.48 -8.20
N LYS A 147 25.26 -3.93 -8.48
CA LYS A 147 25.70 -5.32 -8.23
C LYS A 147 25.67 -5.63 -6.73
N GLY A 148 25.16 -6.80 -6.38
CA GLY A 148 25.00 -7.27 -5.00
C GLY A 148 23.77 -6.70 -4.28
N ALA A 149 22.90 -5.96 -4.98
CA ALA A 149 21.66 -5.47 -4.39
C ALA A 149 20.74 -6.61 -3.96
N TRP A 150 20.62 -7.66 -4.80
CA TRP A 150 19.81 -8.84 -4.51
C TRP A 150 20.27 -9.55 -3.23
N GLU A 151 21.55 -9.90 -3.17
CA GLU A 151 22.14 -10.63 -2.04
C GLU A 151 21.94 -9.87 -0.72
N ASN A 152 22.23 -8.56 -0.73
CA ASN A 152 22.08 -7.71 0.44
C ASN A 152 20.59 -7.55 0.86
N THR A 153 19.68 -7.43 -0.10
CA THR A 153 18.23 -7.34 0.19
C THR A 153 17.70 -8.65 0.78
N VAL A 154 18.09 -9.79 0.22
CA VAL A 154 17.72 -11.12 0.73
C VAL A 154 18.28 -11.35 2.12
N GLU A 155 19.56 -11.00 2.36
CA GLU A 155 20.15 -11.10 3.71
C GLU A 155 19.43 -10.14 4.69
N GLY A 156 19.12 -8.93 4.25
CA GLY A 156 18.31 -7.99 5.04
C GLY A 156 16.95 -8.57 5.46
N ALA A 157 16.25 -9.24 4.54
CA ALA A 157 14.99 -9.93 4.83
C ALA A 157 15.17 -11.07 5.86
N LYS A 158 16.22 -11.88 5.71
CA LYS A 158 16.56 -12.95 6.66
C LYS A 158 16.90 -12.41 8.05
N ILE A 159 17.60 -11.28 8.12
CA ILE A 159 17.87 -10.57 9.38
C ILE A 159 16.55 -10.16 10.05
N LEU A 160 15.62 -9.55 9.30
CA LEU A 160 14.33 -9.14 9.85
C LEU A 160 13.54 -10.31 10.40
N THR A 161 13.57 -11.46 9.73
CA THR A 161 12.94 -12.70 10.18
C THR A 161 13.58 -13.20 11.49
N ARG A 162 14.92 -13.22 11.58
CA ARG A 162 15.64 -13.62 12.81
C ARG A 162 15.34 -12.70 14.00
N VAL A 163 15.30 -11.39 13.76
CA VAL A 163 14.98 -10.39 14.80
C VAL A 163 13.49 -10.41 15.16
N GLY A 164 12.62 -10.94 14.30
CA GLY A 164 11.17 -10.95 14.49
C GLY A 164 10.50 -9.62 14.16
N LEU A 165 11.13 -8.77 13.34
CA LEU A 165 10.54 -7.52 12.86
C LEU A 165 9.76 -7.78 11.57
N PRO A 166 8.42 -7.58 11.55
CA PRO A 166 7.60 -7.93 10.40
C PRO A 166 7.96 -7.13 9.16
N PHE A 167 7.88 -7.76 8.00
CA PHE A 167 8.06 -7.06 6.73
C PHE A 167 7.15 -7.60 5.62
N ILE A 168 7.03 -6.82 4.58
CA ILE A 168 6.36 -7.16 3.34
C ILE A 168 7.37 -7.12 2.20
N VAL A 169 7.15 -7.92 1.16
CA VAL A 169 7.92 -7.84 -0.08
C VAL A 169 7.12 -7.05 -1.11
N GLN A 170 7.80 -6.15 -1.81
CA GLN A 170 7.28 -5.34 -2.90
C GLN A 170 8.03 -5.69 -4.18
N THR A 171 7.31 -6.12 -5.20
CA THR A 171 7.83 -6.47 -6.51
C THR A 171 7.23 -5.56 -7.57
N THR A 172 8.04 -4.91 -8.38
CA THR A 172 7.56 -4.20 -9.56
C THR A 172 7.54 -5.16 -10.74
N VAL A 173 6.35 -5.45 -11.28
CA VAL A 173 6.19 -6.30 -12.44
C VAL A 173 6.42 -5.55 -13.74
N GLY A 174 7.10 -6.19 -14.65
CA GLY A 174 7.35 -5.75 -16.03
C GLY A 174 7.72 -6.94 -16.93
N ALA A 175 8.11 -6.66 -18.15
CA ALA A 175 8.51 -7.69 -19.11
C ALA A 175 9.66 -8.59 -18.59
N HIS A 176 10.52 -8.05 -17.72
CA HIS A 176 11.71 -8.72 -17.20
C HIS A 176 11.41 -9.87 -16.22
N ASN A 177 10.28 -9.82 -15.48
CA ASN A 177 10.01 -10.77 -14.38
C ASN A 177 8.61 -11.38 -14.37
N ARG A 178 7.71 -11.04 -15.31
CA ARG A 178 6.31 -11.53 -15.33
C ARG A 178 6.18 -13.05 -15.38
N HIS A 179 7.23 -13.74 -15.83
CA HIS A 179 7.26 -15.19 -15.98
C HIS A 179 7.61 -15.95 -14.69
N GLU A 180 7.98 -15.26 -13.61
CA GLU A 180 8.40 -15.88 -12.34
C GLU A 180 7.57 -15.46 -11.12
N LEU A 181 6.40 -14.83 -11.33
CA LEU A 181 5.60 -14.24 -10.25
C LEU A 181 5.15 -15.24 -9.19
N ALA A 182 4.70 -16.43 -9.60
CA ALA A 182 4.32 -17.49 -8.66
C ALA A 182 5.50 -17.96 -7.80
N ALA A 183 6.67 -18.09 -8.42
CA ALA A 183 7.91 -18.48 -7.73
C ALA A 183 8.42 -17.35 -6.81
N LEU A 184 8.28 -16.07 -7.21
CA LEU A 184 8.59 -14.93 -6.34
C LEU A 184 7.68 -14.88 -5.11
N ALA A 185 6.38 -15.15 -5.28
CA ALA A 185 5.44 -15.22 -4.15
C ALA A 185 5.83 -16.33 -3.16
N ALA A 186 6.20 -17.52 -3.68
CA ALA A 186 6.69 -18.63 -2.86
C ALA A 186 7.98 -18.27 -2.13
N PHE A 187 8.95 -17.72 -2.83
CA PHE A 187 10.22 -17.31 -2.25
C PHE A 187 10.04 -16.24 -1.15
N ALA A 188 9.19 -15.25 -1.42
CA ALA A 188 8.91 -14.20 -0.43
C ALA A 188 8.34 -14.76 0.88
N HIS A 189 7.47 -15.77 0.82
CA HIS A 189 6.86 -16.38 2.00
C HIS A 189 7.74 -17.47 2.61
N ASP A 190 8.08 -18.51 1.82
CA ASP A 190 8.65 -19.75 2.33
C ASP A 190 10.12 -19.57 2.74
N GLU A 191 10.89 -18.78 1.97
CA GLU A 191 12.31 -18.56 2.21
C GLU A 191 12.60 -17.31 3.05
N LEU A 192 11.84 -16.23 2.83
CA LEU A 192 12.11 -14.96 3.50
C LEU A 192 11.18 -14.71 4.70
N GLY A 193 10.04 -15.38 4.78
CA GLY A 193 9.08 -15.21 5.89
C GLY A 193 8.16 -13.99 5.77
N ALA A 194 8.05 -13.40 4.58
CA ALA A 194 7.16 -12.26 4.33
C ALA A 194 5.70 -12.63 4.62
N LYS A 195 4.95 -11.69 5.22
CA LYS A 195 3.52 -11.87 5.52
C LYS A 195 2.60 -11.23 4.48
N VAL A 196 3.16 -10.36 3.66
CA VAL A 196 2.46 -9.69 2.57
C VAL A 196 3.38 -9.63 1.36
N TRP A 197 2.83 -9.91 0.19
CA TRP A 197 3.47 -9.64 -1.09
C TRP A 197 2.63 -8.66 -1.90
N ASN A 198 3.21 -7.51 -2.22
CA ASN A 198 2.61 -6.46 -3.03
C ASN A 198 3.21 -6.48 -4.43
N LEU A 199 2.42 -6.78 -5.45
CA LEU A 199 2.80 -6.67 -6.84
C LEU A 199 2.43 -5.28 -7.38
N TYR A 200 3.44 -4.47 -7.67
CA TYR A 200 3.29 -3.14 -8.24
C TYR A 200 3.36 -3.19 -9.76
N PHE A 201 2.32 -2.73 -10.41
CA PHE A 201 2.35 -2.54 -11.86
C PHE A 201 3.02 -1.20 -12.19
N LEU A 202 3.95 -1.22 -13.13
CA LEU A 202 4.75 -0.07 -13.49
C LEU A 202 3.87 1.13 -13.84
N VAL A 203 4.27 2.29 -13.34
CA VAL A 203 3.67 3.59 -13.69
C VAL A 203 4.75 4.43 -14.37
N PRO A 204 4.50 4.97 -15.57
CA PRO A 204 5.47 5.78 -16.31
C PRO A 204 5.66 7.15 -15.65
N SER A 205 6.48 7.17 -14.61
CA SER A 205 6.86 8.37 -13.85
C SER A 205 8.34 8.31 -13.45
N GLY A 206 9.00 9.46 -13.36
CA GLY A 206 10.44 9.53 -13.15
C GLY A 206 11.21 8.73 -14.23
N ARG A 207 12.22 7.94 -13.83
CA ARG A 207 12.93 7.04 -14.76
C ARG A 207 12.05 5.92 -15.31
N GLY A 208 11.00 5.54 -14.60
CA GLY A 208 10.04 4.54 -15.07
C GLY A 208 9.35 4.90 -16.38
N SER A 209 9.36 6.16 -16.79
CA SER A 209 8.84 6.61 -18.09
C SER A 209 9.65 6.06 -19.28
N TYR A 210 10.85 5.54 -19.05
CA TYR A 210 11.75 5.00 -20.07
C TYR A 210 11.86 3.47 -20.02
N VAL A 211 11.12 2.82 -19.12
CA VAL A 211 11.13 1.35 -18.99
C VAL A 211 10.06 0.75 -19.90
N SER A 212 10.43 -0.30 -20.63
CA SER A 212 9.46 -1.09 -21.40
C SER A 212 8.47 -1.77 -20.45
N ASP A 213 7.20 -1.50 -20.65
CA ASP A 213 6.12 -2.04 -19.84
C ASP A 213 5.37 -3.16 -20.55
N LEU A 214 4.41 -3.76 -19.85
CA LEU A 214 3.50 -4.76 -20.37
C LEU A 214 2.55 -4.12 -21.40
N SER A 215 2.25 -4.84 -22.46
CA SER A 215 1.11 -4.52 -23.32
C SER A 215 -0.22 -4.70 -22.55
N PRO A 216 -1.33 -4.09 -23.00
CA PRO A 216 -2.64 -4.30 -22.35
C PRO A 216 -3.05 -5.77 -22.21
N ALA A 217 -2.71 -6.62 -23.19
CA ALA A 217 -2.98 -8.05 -23.14
C ALA A 217 -2.14 -8.78 -22.11
N GLU A 218 -0.84 -8.47 -22.04
CA GLU A 218 0.07 -9.03 -21.04
C GLU A 218 -0.30 -8.57 -19.62
N TYR A 219 -0.73 -7.30 -19.49
CA TYR A 219 -1.24 -6.77 -18.25
C TYR A 219 -2.44 -7.58 -17.72
N ASP A 220 -3.39 -7.90 -18.61
CA ASP A 220 -4.55 -8.72 -18.25
C ASP A 220 -4.17 -10.17 -17.87
N GLN A 221 -3.20 -10.76 -18.59
CA GLN A 221 -2.68 -12.08 -18.24
C GLN A 221 -2.07 -12.08 -16.83
N VAL A 222 -1.27 -11.07 -16.50
CA VAL A 222 -0.67 -10.92 -15.16
C VAL A 222 -1.73 -10.71 -14.08
N LEU A 223 -2.79 -9.97 -14.35
CA LEU A 223 -3.90 -9.81 -13.39
C LEU A 223 -4.60 -11.14 -13.12
N GLY A 224 -4.84 -11.96 -14.15
CA GLY A 224 -5.41 -13.30 -14.02
C GLY A 224 -4.50 -14.25 -13.23
N GLU A 225 -3.19 -14.25 -13.53
CA GLU A 225 -2.20 -15.02 -12.78
C GLU A 225 -2.17 -14.59 -11.30
N LEU A 226 -2.17 -13.28 -11.04
CA LEU A 226 -2.17 -12.75 -9.67
C LEU A 226 -3.40 -13.17 -8.88
N ALA A 227 -4.58 -13.24 -9.51
CA ALA A 227 -5.79 -13.75 -8.86
C ALA A 227 -5.65 -15.23 -8.45
N GLY A 228 -5.03 -16.05 -9.31
CA GLY A 228 -4.66 -17.44 -8.98
C GLY A 228 -3.70 -17.53 -7.80
N ILE A 229 -2.64 -16.73 -7.83
CA ILE A 229 -1.65 -16.64 -6.74
C ILE A 229 -2.34 -16.17 -5.44
N GLN A 230 -3.20 -15.16 -5.49
CA GLN A 230 -3.93 -14.66 -4.32
C GLN A 230 -4.77 -15.77 -3.67
N ARG A 231 -5.49 -16.58 -4.47
CA ARG A 231 -6.26 -17.73 -3.96
C ARG A 231 -5.35 -18.77 -3.31
N GLN A 232 -4.27 -19.14 -3.98
CA GLN A 232 -3.31 -20.12 -3.47
C GLN A 232 -2.74 -19.73 -2.10
N TRP A 233 -2.50 -18.43 -1.89
CA TRP A 233 -1.85 -17.92 -0.69
C TRP A 233 -2.81 -17.36 0.37
N ALA A 234 -4.12 -17.32 0.13
CA ALA A 234 -5.12 -16.62 0.94
C ALA A 234 -5.06 -16.89 2.45
N SER A 235 -4.70 -18.12 2.88
CA SER A 235 -4.59 -18.50 4.29
C SER A 235 -3.20 -18.26 4.90
N ARG A 236 -2.17 -17.99 4.09
CA ARG A 236 -0.77 -17.93 4.53
C ARG A 236 -0.13 -16.56 4.36
N MET A 237 -0.40 -15.90 3.27
CA MET A 237 0.19 -14.61 2.90
C MET A 237 -0.84 -13.72 2.23
N LEU A 238 -0.82 -12.43 2.54
CA LEU A 238 -1.63 -11.46 1.83
C LEU A 238 -0.97 -11.09 0.50
N VAL A 239 -1.70 -11.22 -0.59
CA VAL A 239 -1.23 -10.88 -1.94
C VAL A 239 -2.08 -9.74 -2.49
N ASN A 240 -1.44 -8.64 -2.90
CA ASN A 240 -2.15 -7.44 -3.36
C ASN A 240 -1.63 -6.95 -4.71
N ALA A 241 -2.55 -6.53 -5.58
CA ALA A 241 -2.25 -5.69 -6.74
C ALA A 241 -2.09 -4.23 -6.30
N LYS A 242 -1.02 -3.57 -6.71
CA LYS A 242 -0.76 -2.14 -6.49
C LYS A 242 -0.62 -1.43 -7.84
N CYS A 243 -1.11 -0.20 -7.93
CA CYS A 243 -1.20 0.56 -9.19
C CYS A 243 -2.00 -0.16 -10.31
N ALA A 244 -2.86 -1.10 -9.90
CA ALA A 244 -3.70 -1.91 -10.79
C ALA A 244 -5.15 -1.96 -10.27
N PRO A 245 -5.89 -0.85 -10.25
CA PRO A 245 -7.30 -0.86 -9.81
C PRO A 245 -8.18 -1.76 -10.68
N HIS A 246 -7.75 -2.08 -11.91
CA HIS A 246 -8.40 -3.04 -12.80
C HIS A 246 -8.52 -4.45 -12.22
N PHE A 247 -7.75 -4.79 -11.19
CA PHE A 247 -7.79 -6.10 -10.54
C PHE A 247 -9.20 -6.44 -10.04
N VAL A 248 -10.01 -5.43 -9.69
CA VAL A 248 -11.41 -5.62 -9.30
C VAL A 248 -12.23 -6.33 -10.39
N ARG A 249 -12.05 -5.98 -11.66
CA ARG A 249 -12.77 -6.63 -12.75
C ARG A 249 -12.36 -8.10 -12.92
N THR A 250 -11.06 -8.40 -12.79
CA THR A 250 -10.55 -9.78 -12.84
C THR A 250 -11.22 -10.63 -11.77
N LEU A 251 -11.30 -10.11 -10.53
CA LEU A 251 -11.97 -10.81 -9.44
C LEU A 251 -13.48 -10.98 -9.68
N LEU A 252 -14.15 -9.98 -10.28
CA LEU A 252 -15.59 -10.05 -10.61
C LEU A 252 -15.89 -10.98 -11.78
N SER A 253 -14.94 -11.22 -12.66
CA SER A 253 -15.11 -12.10 -13.82
C SER A 253 -14.91 -13.58 -13.47
N GLU A 254 -14.46 -13.92 -12.26
CA GLU A 254 -14.20 -15.28 -11.85
C GLU A 254 -15.48 -15.97 -11.30
N GLU A 255 -15.68 -17.24 -11.62
CA GLU A 255 -16.82 -18.04 -11.10
C GLU A 255 -16.75 -18.23 -9.57
N SER A 256 -15.54 -18.21 -9.00
CA SER A 256 -15.31 -18.29 -7.55
C SER A 256 -14.32 -17.18 -7.15
N PRO A 257 -14.83 -15.96 -6.99
CA PRO A 257 -13.95 -14.83 -6.70
C PRO A 257 -13.23 -15.02 -5.36
N ALA A 258 -11.93 -14.70 -5.36
CA ALA A 258 -11.20 -14.54 -4.12
C ALA A 258 -11.85 -13.42 -3.28
N PRO A 259 -11.69 -13.41 -1.95
CA PRO A 259 -12.25 -12.35 -1.11
C PRO A 259 -11.80 -10.98 -1.63
N PHE A 260 -12.78 -10.13 -1.95
CA PHE A 260 -12.49 -8.76 -2.37
C PHE A 260 -11.76 -8.01 -1.29
N PRO A 261 -10.70 -7.27 -1.60
CA PRO A 261 -10.20 -6.26 -0.69
C PRO A 261 -11.34 -5.30 -0.32
N LYS A 262 -11.51 -4.98 0.95
CA LYS A 262 -12.56 -4.06 1.42
C LYS A 262 -12.50 -2.70 0.71
N SER A 263 -11.31 -2.28 0.25
CA SER A 263 -11.13 -1.09 -0.58
C SER A 263 -11.93 -1.09 -1.88
N PHE A 264 -12.38 -2.24 -2.39
CA PHE A 264 -13.21 -2.32 -3.59
C PHE A 264 -14.70 -2.37 -3.30
N THR A 265 -15.13 -2.67 -2.08
CA THR A 265 -16.54 -2.80 -1.69
C THR A 265 -17.10 -1.59 -0.94
N GLY A 266 -16.25 -0.66 -0.51
CA GLY A 266 -16.65 0.57 0.15
C GLY A 266 -16.51 1.80 -0.74
N GLY A 267 -16.93 2.97 -0.29
CA GLY A 267 -16.74 4.26 -0.98
C GLY A 267 -15.27 4.61 -1.27
N ALA A 268 -14.34 3.79 -0.79
CA ALA A 268 -12.90 3.86 -0.96
C ALA A 268 -12.37 3.10 -2.19
N GLY A 269 -13.21 2.59 -3.06
CA GLY A 269 -12.82 1.72 -4.18
C GLY A 269 -11.90 2.36 -5.20
N GLY A 270 -11.11 1.52 -5.87
CA GLY A 270 -10.31 1.85 -7.01
C GLY A 270 -8.96 2.49 -6.72
N CYS A 271 -8.53 3.38 -7.60
CA CYS A 271 -7.29 4.11 -7.43
C CYS A 271 -7.35 5.04 -6.20
N PRO A 272 -6.49 4.87 -5.19
CA PRO A 272 -6.57 5.64 -3.96
C PRO A 272 -5.97 7.05 -4.06
N ALA A 273 -5.40 7.43 -5.20
CA ALA A 273 -4.75 8.73 -5.38
C ALA A 273 -5.71 9.89 -5.06
N GLY A 274 -5.36 10.73 -4.10
CA GLY A 274 -6.15 11.89 -3.68
C GLY A 274 -7.46 11.57 -2.97
N THR A 275 -7.79 10.30 -2.77
CA THR A 275 -9.01 9.87 -2.06
C THR A 275 -8.69 9.24 -0.70
N HIS A 276 -7.76 8.31 -0.65
CA HIS A 276 -7.32 7.60 0.56
C HIS A 276 -5.80 7.59 0.71
N TYR A 277 -5.10 8.15 -0.26
CA TYR A 277 -3.65 8.12 -0.35
C TYR A 277 -3.14 9.48 -0.80
N LEU A 278 -2.07 9.94 -0.19
CA LEU A 278 -1.27 11.05 -0.67
C LEU A 278 0.23 10.74 -0.58
N GLY A 279 1.00 11.47 -1.36
CA GLY A 279 2.45 11.47 -1.32
C GLY A 279 2.97 12.79 -0.77
N ILE A 280 4.01 12.75 0.05
CA ILE A 280 4.80 13.92 0.44
C ILE A 280 6.20 13.73 -0.14
N ARG A 281 6.73 14.74 -0.82
CA ARG A 281 8.09 14.76 -1.37
C ARG A 281 9.10 15.24 -0.33
N PRO A 282 10.40 15.00 -0.53
CA PRO A 282 11.42 15.40 0.45
C PRO A 282 11.46 16.89 0.80
N ASN A 283 10.98 17.74 -0.09
CA ASN A 283 10.90 19.20 0.09
C ASN A 283 9.53 19.70 0.61
N GLY A 284 8.65 18.78 1.04
CA GLY A 284 7.32 19.11 1.57
C GLY A 284 6.21 19.29 0.53
N ASP A 285 6.50 19.09 -0.78
CA ASP A 285 5.47 19.11 -1.81
C ASP A 285 4.51 17.93 -1.61
N VAL A 286 3.21 18.21 -1.67
CA VAL A 286 2.14 17.20 -1.57
C VAL A 286 1.66 16.82 -2.97
N THR A 287 1.47 15.53 -3.19
CA THR A 287 0.98 14.93 -4.44
C THR A 287 -0.16 13.95 -4.15
N PRO A 288 -1.05 13.65 -5.10
CA PRO A 288 -2.16 12.72 -4.87
C PRO A 288 -1.72 11.28 -4.57
N CYS A 289 -0.57 10.87 -5.09
CA CYS A 289 0.14 9.65 -4.73
C CYS A 289 1.62 9.79 -5.12
N PRO A 290 2.53 8.93 -4.63
CA PRO A 290 3.97 9.03 -4.96
C PRO A 290 4.28 8.99 -6.45
N TYR A 291 3.47 8.26 -7.23
CA TYR A 291 3.67 8.03 -8.67
C TYR A 291 3.04 9.11 -9.56
N LEU A 292 2.19 9.98 -9.01
CA LEU A 292 1.51 11.04 -9.76
C LEU A 292 2.24 12.37 -9.52
N PRO A 293 3.09 12.82 -10.46
CA PRO A 293 3.92 14.00 -10.28
C PRO A 293 3.12 15.28 -10.57
N LEU A 294 2.01 15.47 -9.86
CA LEU A 294 1.20 16.68 -9.91
C LEU A 294 1.19 17.36 -8.54
N PHE A 295 1.38 18.66 -8.53
CA PHE A 295 1.47 19.48 -7.33
C PHE A 295 0.07 19.79 -6.76
N ALA A 296 -0.14 19.45 -5.51
CA ALA A 296 -1.37 19.76 -4.77
C ALA A 296 -1.20 20.90 -3.76
N GLY A 297 0.02 21.17 -3.33
CA GLY A 297 0.38 22.18 -2.35
C GLY A 297 1.73 21.86 -1.70
N ASN A 298 2.24 22.74 -0.82
CA ASN A 298 3.48 22.52 -0.07
C ASN A 298 3.25 22.77 1.42
N LEU A 299 3.76 21.88 2.26
CA LEU A 299 3.62 21.95 3.73
C LEU A 299 4.37 23.10 4.40
N GLY A 300 5.14 23.87 3.64
CA GLY A 300 5.71 25.13 4.09
C GLY A 300 4.81 26.35 3.87
N ASP A 301 3.74 26.18 3.11
CA ASP A 301 2.81 27.27 2.75
C ASP A 301 1.43 27.09 3.39
N ALA A 302 0.96 25.83 3.52
CA ALA A 302 -0.36 25.50 4.05
C ALA A 302 -0.31 24.17 4.85
N GLY A 303 -1.24 24.00 5.79
CA GLY A 303 -1.36 22.76 6.56
C GLY A 303 -1.86 21.59 5.72
N LEU A 304 -1.54 20.35 6.15
CA LEU A 304 -1.89 19.15 5.42
C LEU A 304 -3.41 19.00 5.20
N ARG A 305 -4.21 19.32 6.22
CA ARG A 305 -5.69 19.32 6.12
C ARG A 305 -6.16 20.34 5.09
N GLU A 306 -5.63 21.54 5.13
CA GLU A 306 -6.01 22.60 4.19
C GLU A 306 -5.73 22.18 2.75
N ILE A 307 -4.50 21.65 2.46
CA ILE A 307 -4.16 21.14 1.14
C ILE A 307 -5.11 20.00 0.72
N TRP A 308 -5.42 19.08 1.62
CA TRP A 308 -6.32 17.96 1.34
C TRP A 308 -7.75 18.40 1.00
N ASP A 309 -8.26 19.40 1.71
CA ASP A 309 -9.65 19.85 1.59
C ASP A 309 -9.83 20.85 0.44
N THR A 310 -8.83 21.68 0.13
CA THR A 310 -8.99 22.84 -0.78
C THR A 310 -8.26 22.72 -2.11
N SER A 311 -7.36 21.75 -2.29
CA SER A 311 -6.63 21.61 -3.54
C SER A 311 -7.56 21.25 -4.70
N ASP A 312 -7.53 22.08 -5.76
CA ASP A 312 -8.26 21.82 -7.01
C ASP A 312 -7.92 20.46 -7.61
N LEU A 313 -6.67 20.03 -7.48
CA LEU A 313 -6.21 18.74 -7.98
C LEU A 313 -6.90 17.58 -7.26
N PHE A 314 -6.96 17.61 -5.92
CA PHE A 314 -7.68 16.60 -5.15
C PHE A 314 -9.18 16.62 -5.47
N THR A 315 -9.79 17.79 -5.53
CA THR A 315 -11.19 17.96 -5.90
C THR A 315 -11.47 17.34 -7.27
N ARG A 316 -10.64 17.63 -8.27
CA ARG A 316 -10.77 17.08 -9.63
C ARG A 316 -10.68 15.57 -9.66
N ILE A 317 -9.67 14.97 -8.99
CA ILE A 317 -9.45 13.50 -8.99
C ILE A 317 -10.60 12.76 -8.29
N ARG A 318 -11.22 13.36 -7.29
CA ARG A 318 -12.37 12.80 -6.54
C ARG A 318 -13.65 12.73 -7.38
N GLN A 319 -13.77 13.56 -8.41
CA GLN A 319 -14.95 13.62 -9.30
C GLN A 319 -14.93 12.47 -10.32
N ARG A 320 -15.18 11.24 -9.88
CA ARG A 320 -15.15 10.04 -10.73
C ARG A 320 -16.14 10.08 -11.91
N ASP A 321 -17.22 10.85 -11.81
CA ASP A 321 -18.19 11.04 -12.89
C ASP A 321 -17.63 11.84 -14.07
N HIS A 322 -16.54 12.57 -13.86
CA HIS A 322 -15.85 13.34 -14.90
C HIS A 322 -14.69 12.57 -15.56
N LEU A 323 -14.55 11.26 -15.29
CA LEU A 323 -13.56 10.43 -15.98
C LEU A 323 -13.85 10.38 -17.49
N GLY A 324 -12.80 10.45 -18.30
CA GLY A 324 -12.89 10.40 -19.75
C GLY A 324 -12.84 9.00 -20.34
N GLY A 325 -13.00 8.91 -21.66
CA GLY A 325 -12.89 7.68 -22.44
C GLY A 325 -13.84 6.58 -21.97
N ARG A 326 -13.38 5.33 -22.00
CA ARG A 326 -14.16 4.16 -21.56
C ARG A 326 -14.51 4.17 -20.08
N CYS A 327 -13.80 4.94 -19.25
CA CYS A 327 -14.11 5.06 -17.83
C CYS A 327 -15.42 5.85 -17.59
N ALA A 328 -15.81 6.76 -18.47
CA ALA A 328 -17.02 7.58 -18.31
C ALA A 328 -18.31 6.74 -18.19
N PRO A 329 -18.64 5.84 -19.15
CA PRO A 329 -19.82 4.97 -19.07
C PRO A 329 -19.59 3.68 -18.26
N CYS A 330 -18.40 3.46 -17.68
CA CYS A 330 -18.04 2.19 -17.09
C CYS A 330 -18.76 1.95 -15.74
N GLU A 331 -19.40 0.79 -15.59
CA GLU A 331 -20.04 0.32 -14.36
C GLU A 331 -19.05 0.20 -13.18
N LEU A 332 -17.76 0.02 -13.49
CA LEU A 332 -16.70 -0.11 -12.49
C LEU A 332 -16.04 1.23 -12.12
N LYS A 333 -16.49 2.37 -12.62
CA LYS A 333 -15.79 3.66 -12.43
C LYS A 333 -15.54 4.02 -10.96
N SER A 334 -16.48 3.70 -10.08
CA SER A 334 -16.36 3.94 -8.64
C SER A 334 -15.47 2.91 -7.94
N LEU A 335 -15.44 1.66 -8.42
CA LEU A 335 -14.68 0.55 -7.85
C LEU A 335 -13.26 0.44 -8.40
N CYS A 336 -13.02 0.97 -9.60
CA CYS A 336 -11.76 0.92 -10.34
C CYS A 336 -11.23 2.31 -10.64
N GLY A 337 -11.87 2.99 -11.58
CA GLY A 337 -11.51 4.33 -12.07
C GLY A 337 -10.15 4.41 -12.75
N GLY A 338 -9.49 3.31 -13.10
CA GLY A 338 -8.15 3.26 -13.69
C GLY A 338 -7.05 3.84 -12.78
N CYS A 339 -5.80 3.56 -13.05
CA CYS A 339 -4.68 4.18 -12.32
C CYS A 339 -4.49 5.63 -12.80
N ARG A 340 -4.80 6.60 -11.94
CA ARG A 340 -4.72 8.04 -12.32
C ARG A 340 -3.31 8.49 -12.66
N ALA A 341 -2.31 7.88 -12.00
CA ALA A 341 -0.90 8.19 -12.31
C ALA A 341 -0.47 7.63 -13.67
N ARG A 342 -0.95 6.42 -14.06
CA ARG A 342 -0.67 5.85 -15.39
C ARG A 342 -1.44 6.61 -16.47
N ALA A 343 -2.71 6.94 -16.24
CA ALA A 343 -3.49 7.77 -17.16
C ALA A 343 -2.73 9.07 -17.46
N TYR A 344 -2.30 9.79 -16.42
CA TYR A 344 -1.52 11.01 -16.59
C TYR A 344 -0.18 10.78 -17.30
N GLY A 345 0.60 9.78 -16.86
CA GLY A 345 1.93 9.50 -17.41
C GLY A 345 1.92 9.15 -18.91
N MET A 346 0.83 8.53 -19.39
CA MET A 346 0.70 8.12 -20.79
C MET A 346 -0.07 9.11 -21.67
N THR A 347 -0.94 9.93 -21.11
CA THR A 347 -1.83 10.82 -21.90
C THR A 347 -1.64 12.30 -21.58
N GLY A 348 -1.01 12.65 -20.46
CA GLY A 348 -0.94 14.02 -19.94
C GLY A 348 -2.22 14.48 -19.22
N ASP A 349 -3.28 13.68 -19.17
CA ASP A 349 -4.53 14.02 -18.47
C ASP A 349 -4.81 13.01 -17.35
N VAL A 350 -4.93 13.53 -16.13
CA VAL A 350 -5.24 12.72 -14.93
C VAL A 350 -6.65 12.14 -14.95
N MET A 351 -7.55 12.70 -15.75
CA MET A 351 -8.94 12.24 -15.88
C MET A 351 -9.16 11.32 -17.08
N ALA A 352 -8.18 11.12 -17.96
CA ALA A 352 -8.26 10.20 -19.09
C ALA A 352 -8.48 8.74 -18.62
N GLU A 353 -8.92 7.88 -19.52
CA GLU A 353 -8.92 6.44 -19.27
C GLU A 353 -7.50 5.91 -19.03
N ASP A 354 -7.38 4.82 -18.28
CA ASP A 354 -6.09 4.14 -18.14
C ASP A 354 -5.81 3.31 -19.41
N PRO A 355 -4.72 3.60 -20.16
CA PRO A 355 -4.46 2.94 -21.44
C PRO A 355 -4.24 1.43 -21.38
N LEU A 356 -3.92 0.86 -20.20
CA LEU A 356 -3.80 -0.59 -20.04
C LEU A 356 -5.15 -1.29 -19.81
N CYS A 357 -6.26 -0.55 -19.73
CA CYS A 357 -7.58 -1.14 -19.59
C CYS A 357 -8.07 -1.77 -20.91
N THR A 358 -8.49 -3.03 -20.87
CA THR A 358 -9.10 -3.76 -22.00
C THR A 358 -10.60 -3.94 -21.82
N HIS A 359 -11.16 -3.54 -20.66
CA HIS A 359 -12.56 -3.74 -20.31
C HIS A 359 -13.51 -3.02 -21.28
N GLN A 360 -14.61 -3.72 -21.62
CA GLN A 360 -15.72 -3.14 -22.35
C GLN A 360 -16.81 -2.77 -21.36
N PRO A 361 -17.17 -1.47 -21.25
CA PRO A 361 -18.21 -1.01 -20.33
C PRO A 361 -19.53 -1.75 -20.49
N GLY A 362 -20.18 -2.08 -19.37
CA GLY A 362 -21.45 -2.78 -19.29
C GLY A 362 -21.36 -4.30 -19.19
N THR A 363 -20.19 -4.91 -19.44
CA THR A 363 -20.06 -6.38 -19.43
C THR A 363 -20.13 -7.00 -18.03
N LEU A 364 -19.88 -6.22 -16.99
CA LEU A 364 -19.92 -6.67 -15.58
C LEU A 364 -21.03 -6.00 -14.76
N GLN A 365 -22.02 -5.36 -15.41
CA GLN A 365 -23.09 -4.65 -14.69
C GLN A 365 -23.80 -5.55 -13.68
N SER A 366 -24.21 -6.75 -14.09
CA SER A 366 -24.92 -7.69 -13.21
C SER A 366 -24.07 -8.10 -11.98
N ALA A 367 -22.76 -8.25 -12.14
CA ALA A 367 -21.87 -8.56 -11.04
C ALA A 367 -21.74 -7.37 -10.07
N VAL A 368 -21.64 -6.14 -10.60
CA VAL A 368 -21.59 -4.92 -9.79
C VAL A 368 -22.86 -4.72 -8.98
N ASP A 369 -24.03 -4.98 -9.57
CA ASP A 369 -25.34 -4.81 -8.92
C ASP A 369 -25.52 -5.75 -7.71
N THR A 370 -24.75 -6.84 -7.65
CA THR A 370 -24.78 -7.78 -6.50
C THR A 370 -23.87 -7.35 -5.35
N LEU A 371 -22.96 -6.39 -5.58
CA LEU A 371 -22.03 -5.95 -4.55
C LEU A 371 -22.75 -5.11 -3.48
N LYS A 372 -22.54 -5.46 -2.23
CA LYS A 372 -22.99 -4.65 -1.10
C LYS A 372 -21.90 -3.64 -0.73
N PRO A 373 -22.23 -2.35 -0.64
CA PRO A 373 -21.33 -1.36 -0.09
C PRO A 373 -20.88 -1.79 1.32
N ALA A 374 -19.59 -1.74 1.58
CA ALA A 374 -19.04 -1.92 2.93
C ALA A 374 -18.53 -0.58 3.45
N ASP A 375 -18.82 -0.28 4.71
CA ASP A 375 -18.17 0.84 5.39
C ASP A 375 -16.74 0.41 5.73
N VAL A 376 -15.76 1.16 5.23
CA VAL A 376 -14.32 0.82 5.33
C VAL A 376 -13.58 1.92 6.03
N GLY A 377 -13.06 1.63 7.22
CA GLY A 377 -12.15 2.51 7.94
C GLY A 377 -10.71 2.42 7.45
N ALA A 378 -9.88 3.40 7.82
CA ALA A 378 -8.45 3.45 7.49
C ALA A 378 -7.72 2.15 7.84
N VAL A 379 -8.09 1.53 8.95
CA VAL A 379 -7.49 0.29 9.47
C VAL A 379 -7.84 -0.94 8.63
N GLU A 380 -8.94 -0.91 7.92
CA GLU A 380 -9.45 -2.03 7.12
C GLU A 380 -9.12 -1.88 5.62
N TYR A 381 -8.60 -0.71 5.24
CA TYR A 381 -8.27 -0.42 3.85
C TYR A 381 -7.25 -1.42 3.27
N GLY A 382 -7.58 -1.99 2.12
CA GLY A 382 -6.74 -2.97 1.44
C GLY A 382 -6.75 -4.38 2.04
N GLN A 383 -7.55 -4.64 3.09
CA GLN A 383 -7.75 -5.98 3.63
C GLN A 383 -8.85 -6.73 2.88
N PRO A 384 -8.80 -8.09 2.82
CA PRO A 384 -9.90 -8.88 2.28
C PRO A 384 -11.19 -8.61 3.06
N ALA A 385 -12.34 -8.61 2.37
CA ALA A 385 -13.62 -8.66 3.05
C ALA A 385 -13.66 -9.93 3.92
N ALA A 386 -14.06 -9.78 5.19
CA ALA A 386 -14.16 -10.90 6.10
C ALA A 386 -15.23 -11.88 5.60
N ALA A 387 -15.00 -13.18 5.80
CA ALA A 387 -16.05 -14.16 5.72
C ALA A 387 -17.20 -13.80 6.70
N ALA A 388 -18.42 -14.24 6.41
CA ALA A 388 -19.65 -13.77 7.04
C ALA A 388 -19.83 -14.19 8.52
N LEU A 389 -18.76 -14.32 9.30
CA LEU A 389 -18.82 -14.60 10.72
C LEU A 389 -19.27 -13.35 11.50
N ARG A 390 -20.20 -13.56 12.39
CA ARG A 390 -20.70 -12.51 13.28
C ARG A 390 -19.69 -12.28 14.41
N TRP A 391 -19.28 -11.03 14.62
CA TRP A 391 -18.38 -10.63 15.71
C TRP A 391 -19.14 -9.87 16.79
N GLU A 392 -18.94 -10.26 18.04
CA GLU A 392 -19.47 -9.52 19.16
C GLU A 392 -18.72 -8.18 19.36
N PRO A 393 -19.39 -7.14 19.91
CA PRO A 393 -18.77 -5.83 20.12
C PRO A 393 -17.46 -5.90 20.90
N GLU A 394 -17.40 -6.67 21.99
CA GLU A 394 -16.22 -6.83 22.82
C GLU A 394 -15.07 -7.52 22.06
N ALA A 395 -15.36 -8.52 21.24
CA ALA A 395 -14.37 -9.16 20.39
C ALA A 395 -13.78 -8.19 19.36
N LYS A 396 -14.63 -7.35 18.75
CA LYS A 396 -14.20 -6.30 17.84
C LYS A 396 -13.30 -5.28 18.54
N GLU A 397 -13.64 -4.84 19.74
CA GLU A 397 -12.85 -3.90 20.54
C GLU A 397 -11.48 -4.49 20.87
N ARG A 398 -11.41 -5.76 21.29
CA ARG A 398 -10.14 -6.45 21.54
C ARG A 398 -9.27 -6.53 20.29
N MET A 399 -9.88 -6.77 19.12
CA MET A 399 -9.17 -6.76 17.85
C MET A 399 -8.61 -5.38 17.49
N GLN A 400 -9.25 -4.30 17.90
CA GLN A 400 -8.74 -2.94 17.67
C GLN A 400 -7.42 -2.67 18.41
N ARG A 401 -7.13 -3.37 19.49
CA ARG A 401 -5.86 -3.29 20.23
C ARG A 401 -4.70 -3.97 19.49
N ILE A 402 -5.01 -4.78 18.47
CA ILE A 402 -4.01 -5.42 17.62
C ILE A 402 -3.56 -4.43 16.54
N PRO A 403 -2.24 -4.31 16.31
CA PRO A 403 -1.72 -3.44 15.26
C PRO A 403 -2.38 -3.71 13.90
N ALA A 404 -2.84 -2.66 13.20
CA ALA A 404 -3.70 -2.79 12.02
C ALA A 404 -3.05 -3.59 10.88
N PHE A 405 -1.73 -3.48 10.69
CA PHE A 405 -1.04 -4.22 9.62
C PHE A 405 -1.04 -5.74 9.83
N VAL A 406 -1.17 -6.22 11.08
CA VAL A 406 -1.35 -7.65 11.40
C VAL A 406 -2.80 -8.01 11.72
N ARG A 407 -3.66 -7.02 11.99
CA ARG A 407 -5.06 -7.24 12.38
C ARG A 407 -5.82 -8.07 11.35
N GLY A 408 -5.67 -7.77 10.05
CA GLY A 408 -6.32 -8.56 8.99
C GLY A 408 -5.81 -10.00 8.91
N MET A 409 -4.56 -10.25 9.24
CA MET A 409 -4.01 -11.59 9.33
C MET A 409 -4.56 -12.31 10.56
N VAL A 410 -4.62 -11.63 11.70
CA VAL A 410 -5.20 -12.19 12.94
C VAL A 410 -6.70 -12.41 12.76
N THR A 411 -7.44 -11.47 12.16
CA THR A 411 -8.86 -11.64 11.85
C THR A 411 -9.10 -12.92 11.04
N ARG A 412 -8.34 -13.14 9.97
CA ARG A 412 -8.47 -14.35 9.14
C ARG A 412 -8.10 -15.62 9.89
N ALA A 413 -7.05 -15.57 10.70
CA ALA A 413 -6.66 -16.71 11.53
C ALA A 413 -7.78 -17.07 12.52
N VAL A 414 -8.41 -16.05 13.11
CA VAL A 414 -9.57 -16.22 14.00
C VAL A 414 -10.77 -16.79 13.22
N GLU A 415 -11.10 -16.21 12.08
CA GLU A 415 -12.23 -16.64 11.26
C GLU A 415 -12.03 -18.07 10.75
N SER A 416 -10.83 -18.39 10.24
CA SER A 416 -10.49 -19.77 9.82
C SER A 416 -10.53 -20.77 10.96
N TRP A 417 -10.12 -20.36 12.17
CA TRP A 417 -10.26 -21.21 13.35
C TRP A 417 -11.73 -21.42 13.70
N CYS A 418 -12.55 -20.37 13.70
CA CYS A 418 -13.98 -20.45 13.98
C CYS A 418 -14.69 -21.35 12.96
N GLU A 419 -14.39 -21.21 11.68
CA GLU A 419 -14.94 -22.07 10.62
C GLU A 419 -14.59 -23.55 10.84
N LYS A 420 -13.32 -23.84 11.16
CA LYS A 420 -12.85 -25.22 11.43
C LYS A 420 -13.47 -25.83 12.67
N ASN A 421 -13.82 -25.01 13.65
CA ASN A 421 -14.39 -25.47 14.93
C ASN A 421 -15.92 -25.27 15.01
N GLY A 422 -16.59 -24.90 13.90
CA GLY A 422 -18.04 -24.72 13.85
C GLY A 422 -18.57 -23.56 14.69
N VAL A 423 -17.74 -22.55 14.95
CA VAL A 423 -18.09 -21.37 15.75
C VAL A 423 -18.71 -20.32 14.82
N ALA A 424 -20.00 -20.05 14.97
CA ALA A 424 -20.74 -19.10 14.14
C ALA A 424 -20.57 -17.64 14.57
N VAL A 425 -20.14 -17.39 15.82
CA VAL A 425 -19.99 -16.04 16.39
C VAL A 425 -18.64 -15.93 17.08
N VAL A 426 -17.84 -14.94 16.69
CA VAL A 426 -16.57 -14.64 17.35
C VAL A 426 -16.84 -13.86 18.63
N THR A 427 -16.59 -14.48 19.76
CA THR A 427 -16.74 -13.90 21.09
C THR A 427 -15.37 -13.55 21.69
N ALA A 428 -15.35 -12.76 22.75
CA ALA A 428 -14.11 -12.49 23.51
C ALA A 428 -13.47 -13.78 24.06
N THR A 429 -14.28 -14.76 24.48
CA THR A 429 -13.83 -16.07 24.95
C THR A 429 -13.19 -16.88 23.82
N ALA A 430 -13.81 -16.90 22.62
CA ALA A 430 -13.20 -17.54 21.45
C ALA A 430 -11.82 -16.96 21.12
N LEU A 431 -11.65 -15.65 21.24
CA LEU A 431 -10.33 -15.01 21.05
C LEU A 431 -9.30 -15.45 22.09
N GLU A 432 -9.68 -15.70 23.33
CA GLU A 432 -8.81 -16.22 24.38
C GLU A 432 -8.38 -17.67 24.10
N GLU A 433 -9.33 -18.51 23.68
CA GLU A 433 -9.07 -19.90 23.30
C GLU A 433 -8.11 -19.99 22.11
N ILE A 434 -8.34 -19.18 21.07
CA ILE A 434 -7.48 -19.09 19.90
C ILE A 434 -6.08 -18.61 20.31
N ARG A 435 -6.00 -17.60 21.18
CA ARG A 435 -4.72 -17.09 21.69
C ARG A 435 -3.95 -18.16 22.49
N ALA A 436 -4.64 -18.97 23.26
CA ALA A 436 -4.02 -20.05 24.03
C ALA A 436 -3.45 -21.18 23.14
N GLN A 437 -4.02 -21.37 21.97
CA GLN A 437 -3.61 -22.40 20.98
C GLN A 437 -2.57 -21.91 19.98
N MET A 438 -2.45 -20.58 19.79
CA MET A 438 -1.42 -20.01 18.92
C MET A 438 -0.11 -19.89 19.68
N PRO A 439 1.02 -20.35 19.10
CA PRO A 439 2.33 -20.07 19.69
C PRO A 439 2.50 -18.56 19.77
N THR A 440 2.53 -18.04 20.99
CA THR A 440 2.67 -16.61 21.25
C THR A 440 4.02 -16.16 20.69
N PRO A 441 4.08 -15.24 19.73
CA PRO A 441 5.31 -14.53 19.46
C PRO A 441 5.65 -13.81 20.77
N LYS A 442 6.87 -13.99 21.30
CA LYS A 442 7.38 -13.30 22.49
C LYS A 442 7.61 -11.81 22.19
N VAL A 443 6.55 -11.05 21.85
CA VAL A 443 6.67 -9.65 21.39
C VAL A 443 5.98 -8.67 22.34
N PHE A 444 5.30 -9.14 23.39
CA PHE A 444 4.67 -8.24 24.37
C PHE A 444 5.03 -8.68 25.78
N GLY A 445 6.19 -8.19 26.24
CA GLY A 445 6.46 -8.11 27.67
C GLY A 445 5.42 -7.17 28.30
N THR A 446 4.52 -7.71 29.12
CA THR A 446 3.76 -6.94 30.08
C THR A 446 4.76 -6.21 30.96
N ARG A 447 4.80 -4.88 30.91
CA ARG A 447 5.35 -4.11 32.01
C ARG A 447 4.39 -4.32 33.18
N ASP A 448 4.76 -5.18 34.09
CA ASP A 448 4.20 -5.16 35.43
C ASP A 448 4.50 -3.81 36.08
N SER A 449 3.43 -3.17 36.48
CA SER A 449 3.43 -1.98 37.32
C SER A 449 4.19 -2.27 38.63
N ARG A 450 5.32 -1.62 38.85
CA ARG A 450 5.79 -1.18 40.16
C ARG A 450 6.30 0.25 40.07
#